data_5652f00ea2c8abd26011d3e7e281e4e3
#
_entry.id   5652f00ea2c8abd26011d3e7e281e4e3
#
_cell.length_a   1.000
_cell.length_b   1.000
_cell.length_c   1.000
_cell.angle_alpha   90.00
_cell.angle_beta   90.00
_cell.angle_gamma   90.00
#
_symmetry.space_group_name_H-M   'P 1'
#
loop_
_entity.id
_entity.type
_entity.pdbx_description
1 polymer ?
#
loop_
_entity_poly.entity_id
_entity_poly.type
_entity_poly.pdbx_seq_one_letter_code
_entity_poly.pdbx_strand_id
1 'polypeptide(L)'
;MNFKFLKTGASITLATLFALGTLFSSSVNAKDSIKVGVVSFLTGPAGGPFGVPAKQGAELVIDAINSGTMPAPYNTKGFAGATMKPIFSDESGGGTKQVALFRDFVQKQNVDAMIGYISSGNCMAIGPVADELKKLTIFSTCGTPRLYEEKLRSHVPIGDEN
;
A
#
# COMPACT_ATOMS: atom_id res chain seq x y z
N MET A 1 -76.95 -24.30 9.88
CA MET A 1 -76.10 -24.46 8.68
C MET A 1 -74.72 -23.86 8.99
N ASN A 2 -73.73 -24.73 9.31
CA ASN A 2 -72.40 -24.33 9.77
C ASN A 2 -71.48 -24.09 8.57
N PHE A 3 -70.85 -22.94 8.50
CA PHE A 3 -69.70 -22.72 7.62
C PHE A 3 -68.45 -22.41 8.45
N LYS A 4 -67.61 -23.44 8.65
CA LYS A 4 -66.22 -23.31 9.05
C LYS A 4 -65.41 -23.15 7.75
N PHE A 5 -64.73 -22.05 7.57
CA PHE A 5 -63.67 -21.95 6.56
C PHE A 5 -62.39 -21.36 7.13
N LEU A 6 -61.44 -22.21 7.17
CA LEU A 6 -59.98 -22.09 6.90
C LEU A 6 -59.30 -20.80 7.28
N LYS A 7 -58.56 -20.86 8.36
CA LYS A 7 -57.38 -20.03 8.64
C LYS A 7 -56.15 -20.91 8.61
N THR A 8 -55.62 -21.22 7.44
CA THR A 8 -54.28 -21.81 7.29
C THR A 8 -53.74 -21.43 5.91
N GLY A 9 -52.93 -20.42 5.85
CA GLY A 9 -52.30 -20.02 4.57
C GLY A 9 -51.34 -18.85 4.60
N ALA A 10 -51.07 -18.25 5.76
CA ALA A 10 -50.27 -17.00 5.77
C ALA A 10 -48.92 -17.09 6.47
N SER A 11 -48.49 -18.26 6.96
CA SER A 11 -47.25 -18.36 7.75
C SER A 11 -46.06 -19.03 7.06
N ILE A 12 -46.19 -19.48 5.82
CA ILE A 12 -45.11 -20.22 5.14
C ILE A 12 -44.31 -19.33 4.19
N THR A 13 -44.85 -18.18 3.77
CA THR A 13 -44.22 -17.31 2.77
C THR A 13 -43.18 -16.33 3.32
N LEU A 14 -43.13 -16.12 4.63
CA LEU A 14 -42.20 -15.16 5.25
C LEU A 14 -40.86 -15.80 5.66
N ALA A 15 -40.80 -17.12 5.84
CA ALA A 15 -39.57 -17.81 6.21
C ALA A 15 -38.63 -18.09 5.04
N THR A 16 -39.13 -18.11 3.80
CA THR A 16 -38.32 -18.39 2.60
C THR A 16 -37.56 -17.17 2.07
N LEU A 17 -37.99 -15.93 2.40
CA LEU A 17 -37.29 -14.72 1.97
C LEU A 17 -36.04 -14.39 2.83
N PHE A 18 -35.96 -14.93 4.03
CA PHE A 18 -34.81 -14.67 4.93
C PHE A 18 -33.62 -15.59 4.67
N ALA A 19 -33.83 -16.73 4.00
CA ALA A 19 -32.79 -17.70 3.71
C ALA A 19 -31.95 -17.40 2.45
N LEU A 20 -32.39 -16.48 1.57
CA LEU A 20 -31.65 -16.09 0.36
C LEU A 20 -30.69 -14.91 0.56
N GLY A 21 -30.74 -14.24 1.70
CA GLY A 21 -29.92 -13.06 2.00
C GLY A 21 -28.48 -13.33 2.47
N THR A 22 -28.10 -14.58 2.73
CA THR A 22 -26.81 -14.89 3.37
C THR A 22 -25.73 -15.46 2.43
N LEU A 23 -25.95 -15.51 1.12
CA LEU A 23 -25.00 -16.14 0.17
C LEU A 23 -24.09 -15.18 -0.59
N PHE A 24 -24.14 -13.87 -0.32
CA PHE A 24 -23.19 -12.91 -0.90
C PHE A 24 -22.18 -12.42 0.16
N SER A 25 -21.62 -13.32 0.95
CA SER A 25 -20.32 -13.04 1.56
C SER A 25 -19.29 -13.10 0.43
N SER A 26 -19.07 -11.99 -0.26
CA SER A 26 -17.90 -11.83 -1.10
C SER A 26 -16.68 -12.05 -0.21
N SER A 27 -16.08 -13.22 -0.30
CA SER A 27 -14.77 -13.48 0.31
C SER A 27 -13.82 -12.48 -0.33
N VAL A 28 -13.52 -11.39 0.37
CA VAL A 28 -12.39 -10.54 0.02
C VAL A 28 -11.18 -11.46 0.19
N ASN A 29 -10.68 -12.00 -0.93
CA ASN A 29 -9.44 -12.73 -0.93
C ASN A 29 -8.34 -11.75 -0.48
N ALA A 30 -7.95 -11.84 0.77
CA ALA A 30 -6.77 -11.15 1.27
C ALA A 30 -5.57 -11.62 0.43
N LYS A 31 -4.76 -10.68 -0.05
CA LYS A 31 -3.55 -11.05 -0.78
C LYS A 31 -2.59 -11.82 0.13
N ASP A 32 -2.03 -12.91 -0.37
CA ASP A 32 -1.00 -13.67 0.35
C ASP A 32 0.32 -12.89 0.49
N SER A 33 0.54 -11.91 -0.37
CA SER A 33 1.73 -11.06 -0.32
C SER A 33 1.48 -9.65 -0.84
N ILE A 34 2.19 -8.69 -0.26
CA ILE A 34 2.22 -7.27 -0.63
C ILE A 34 3.60 -6.96 -1.19
N LYS A 35 3.67 -6.51 -2.45
CA LYS A 35 4.91 -6.05 -3.07
C LYS A 35 5.12 -4.57 -2.78
N VAL A 36 6.27 -4.22 -2.23
CA VAL A 36 6.62 -2.83 -1.90
C VAL A 36 7.88 -2.44 -2.66
N GLY A 37 7.77 -1.44 -3.52
CA GLY A 37 8.95 -0.83 -4.13
C GLY A 37 9.66 0.07 -3.12
N VAL A 38 10.93 -0.20 -2.85
CA VAL A 38 11.74 0.58 -1.90
C VAL A 38 12.87 1.26 -2.65
N VAL A 39 12.83 2.59 -2.71
CA VAL A 39 13.77 3.39 -3.49
C VAL A 39 14.65 4.22 -2.57
N SER A 40 15.96 4.12 -2.72
CA SER A 40 16.94 4.89 -1.97
C SER A 40 18.25 4.99 -2.75
N PHE A 41 19.13 5.93 -2.42
CA PHE A 41 20.45 6.00 -3.04
C PHE A 41 21.29 4.78 -2.64
N LEU A 42 21.51 3.87 -3.57
CA LEU A 42 22.41 2.73 -3.35
C LEU A 42 23.82 2.99 -3.89
N THR A 43 23.94 3.99 -4.77
CA THR A 43 25.21 4.41 -5.37
C THR A 43 25.39 5.93 -5.27
N GLY A 44 26.60 6.41 -5.58
CA GLY A 44 26.94 7.81 -5.55
C GLY A 44 27.16 8.37 -4.13
N PRO A 45 27.37 9.70 -4.00
CA PRO A 45 27.77 10.31 -2.73
C PRO A 45 26.73 10.16 -1.60
N ALA A 46 25.46 10.04 -1.93
CA ALA A 46 24.39 9.85 -0.96
C ALA A 46 24.17 8.38 -0.57
N GLY A 47 24.80 7.44 -1.26
CA GLY A 47 24.63 6.00 -1.00
C GLY A 47 25.10 5.61 0.40
N GLY A 48 26.35 5.90 0.72
CA GLY A 48 26.95 5.56 2.02
C GLY A 48 26.26 6.21 3.22
N PRO A 49 26.13 7.54 3.26
CA PRO A 49 25.60 8.24 4.44
C PRO A 49 24.08 8.08 4.64
N PHE A 50 23.31 7.84 3.57
CA PHE A 50 21.86 7.84 3.67
C PHE A 50 21.21 6.55 3.12
N GLY A 51 21.50 6.20 1.87
CA GLY A 51 20.71 5.22 1.15
C GLY A 51 20.93 3.79 1.57
N VAL A 52 22.19 3.38 1.78
CA VAL A 52 22.53 2.03 2.24
C VAL A 52 21.98 1.77 3.65
N PRO A 53 22.16 2.68 4.64
CA PRO A 53 21.52 2.52 5.94
C PRO A 53 19.99 2.47 5.87
N ALA A 54 19.36 3.30 5.02
CA ALA A 54 17.91 3.28 4.83
C ALA A 54 17.42 1.93 4.27
N LYS A 55 18.14 1.36 3.30
CA LYS A 55 17.85 0.02 2.77
C LYS A 55 17.95 -1.04 3.87
N GLN A 56 19.04 -1.03 4.63
CA GLN A 56 19.23 -1.99 5.74
C GLN A 56 18.16 -1.87 6.81
N GLY A 57 17.77 -0.64 7.16
CA GLY A 57 16.65 -0.39 8.08
C GLY A 57 15.32 -0.94 7.53
N ALA A 58 15.05 -0.73 6.26
CA ALA A 58 13.85 -1.27 5.61
C ALA A 58 13.85 -2.81 5.60
N GLU A 59 14.97 -3.45 5.30
CA GLU A 59 15.12 -4.91 5.36
C GLU A 59 14.82 -5.42 6.77
N LEU A 60 15.45 -4.83 7.79
CA LEU A 60 15.24 -5.22 9.19
C LEU A 60 13.76 -5.12 9.61
N VAL A 61 13.10 -4.01 9.28
CA VAL A 61 11.68 -3.81 9.64
C VAL A 61 10.77 -4.77 8.89
N ILE A 62 11.01 -4.98 7.59
CA ILE A 62 10.21 -5.92 6.78
C ILE A 62 10.37 -7.36 7.29
N ASP A 63 11.58 -7.77 7.65
CA ASP A 63 11.85 -9.08 8.22
C ASP A 63 11.14 -9.25 9.58
N ALA A 64 11.18 -8.22 10.43
CA ALA A 64 10.47 -8.23 11.71
C ALA A 64 8.95 -8.31 11.53
N ILE A 65 8.38 -7.60 10.56
CA ILE A 65 6.95 -7.70 10.21
C ILE A 65 6.63 -9.11 9.71
N ASN A 66 7.42 -9.63 8.79
CA ASN A 66 7.18 -10.95 8.18
C ASN A 66 7.32 -12.10 9.19
N SER A 67 8.19 -11.96 10.19
CA SER A 67 8.36 -12.95 11.26
C SER A 67 7.40 -12.76 12.44
N GLY A 68 6.74 -11.60 12.56
CA GLY A 68 5.86 -11.27 13.68
C GLY A 68 6.65 -10.91 14.96
N THR A 69 7.88 -10.43 14.82
CA THR A 69 8.76 -10.04 15.94
C THR A 69 8.73 -8.55 16.26
N MET A 70 7.88 -7.78 15.58
CA MET A 70 7.67 -6.38 15.90
C MET A 70 7.10 -6.22 17.32
N PRO A 71 7.38 -5.10 18.01
CA PRO A 71 6.73 -4.80 19.28
C PRO A 71 5.20 -4.70 19.14
N ALA A 72 4.49 -5.01 20.23
CA ALA A 72 3.05 -4.78 20.29
C ALA A 72 2.74 -3.27 20.02
N PRO A 73 1.67 -2.94 19.30
CA PRO A 73 0.59 -3.82 18.79
C PRO A 73 0.89 -4.46 17.42
N TYR A 74 2.10 -4.34 16.88
CA TYR A 74 2.48 -4.75 15.51
C TYR A 74 3.08 -6.16 15.44
N ASN A 75 2.92 -6.97 16.46
CA ASN A 75 3.53 -8.29 16.62
C ASN A 75 2.78 -9.43 15.92
N THR A 76 1.90 -9.10 14.97
CA THR A 76 1.26 -10.09 14.11
C THR A 76 2.16 -10.41 12.92
N LYS A 77 2.16 -11.67 12.48
CA LYS A 77 2.96 -12.11 11.34
C LYS A 77 2.44 -11.53 10.04
N GLY A 78 3.32 -10.84 9.30
CA GLY A 78 2.98 -10.17 8.06
C GLY A 78 2.17 -8.88 8.26
N PHE A 79 1.90 -8.16 7.18
CA PHE A 79 1.02 -7.01 7.18
C PHE A 79 -0.44 -7.46 6.96
N ALA A 80 -1.24 -7.41 7.99
CA ALA A 80 -2.59 -8.00 7.99
C ALA A 80 -2.61 -9.47 7.52
N GLY A 81 -1.59 -10.25 7.88
CA GLY A 81 -1.44 -11.65 7.47
C GLY A 81 -0.70 -11.86 6.14
N ALA A 82 -0.53 -10.83 5.31
CA ALA A 82 0.17 -10.91 4.04
C ALA A 82 1.68 -10.76 4.22
N THR A 83 2.47 -11.55 3.52
CA THR A 83 3.94 -11.43 3.50
C THR A 83 4.36 -10.19 2.72
N MET A 84 5.15 -9.30 3.30
CA MET A 84 5.75 -8.17 2.61
C MET A 84 6.93 -8.62 1.75
N LYS A 85 6.91 -8.24 0.47
CA LYS A 85 7.97 -8.54 -0.51
C LYS A 85 8.59 -7.24 -1.01
N PRO A 86 9.74 -6.79 -0.48
CA PRO A 86 10.40 -5.59 -0.96
C PRO A 86 11.09 -5.82 -2.30
N ILE A 87 11.06 -4.79 -3.15
CA ILE A 87 11.85 -4.69 -4.36
C ILE A 87 12.67 -3.40 -4.25
N PHE A 88 13.97 -3.55 -4.04
CA PHE A 88 14.87 -2.41 -3.86
C PHE A 88 15.35 -1.85 -5.17
N SER A 89 15.50 -0.52 -5.24
CA SER A 89 16.10 0.16 -6.39
C SER A 89 16.91 1.38 -6.01
N ASP A 90 17.85 1.71 -6.88
CA ASP A 90 18.74 2.85 -6.71
C ASP A 90 18.06 4.16 -7.17
N GLU A 91 18.02 5.14 -6.28
CA GLU A 91 17.50 6.49 -6.55
C GLU A 91 18.40 7.33 -7.45
N SER A 92 19.62 6.90 -7.74
CA SER A 92 20.56 7.66 -8.57
C SER A 92 20.09 7.84 -10.02
N GLY A 93 20.55 8.91 -10.68
CA GLY A 93 20.29 9.17 -12.10
C GLY A 93 19.21 10.22 -12.39
N GLY A 94 18.68 10.86 -11.35
CA GLY A 94 17.78 12.03 -11.50
C GLY A 94 16.34 11.71 -11.88
N GLY A 95 15.48 12.73 -11.89
CA GLY A 95 14.04 12.61 -12.00
C GLY A 95 13.54 11.83 -13.20
N THR A 96 14.11 12.04 -14.39
CA THR A 96 13.68 11.32 -15.61
C THR A 96 13.85 9.82 -15.49
N LYS A 97 15.02 9.37 -14.97
CA LYS A 97 15.24 7.94 -14.72
C LYS A 97 14.30 7.40 -13.66
N GLN A 98 14.09 8.16 -12.61
CA GLN A 98 13.21 7.75 -11.51
C GLN A 98 11.73 7.64 -11.95
N VAL A 99 11.25 8.53 -12.82
CA VAL A 99 9.92 8.43 -13.43
C VAL A 99 9.76 7.13 -14.25
N ALA A 100 10.76 6.81 -15.08
CA ALA A 100 10.73 5.59 -15.87
C ALA A 100 10.72 4.34 -14.97
N LEU A 101 11.53 4.33 -13.93
CA LEU A 101 11.60 3.27 -12.94
C LEU A 101 10.30 3.13 -12.14
N PHE A 102 9.70 4.23 -11.73
CA PHE A 102 8.41 4.22 -11.02
C PHE A 102 7.31 3.60 -11.90
N ARG A 103 7.23 3.98 -13.17
CA ARG A 103 6.28 3.38 -14.12
C ARG A 103 6.52 1.88 -14.30
N ASP A 104 7.77 1.45 -14.37
CA ASP A 104 8.13 0.03 -14.45
C ASP A 104 7.65 -0.75 -13.21
N PHE A 105 7.91 -0.23 -12.01
CA PHE A 105 7.43 -0.82 -10.77
C PHE A 105 5.91 -0.99 -10.74
N VAL A 106 5.19 0.06 -11.12
CA VAL A 106 3.72 0.06 -11.05
C VAL A 106 3.11 -0.79 -12.17
N GLN A 107 3.57 -0.62 -13.42
CA GLN A 107 2.90 -1.18 -14.60
C GLN A 107 3.37 -2.58 -14.95
N LYS A 108 4.66 -2.91 -14.70
CA LYS A 108 5.22 -4.22 -15.06
C LYS A 108 5.41 -5.13 -13.86
N GLN A 109 5.94 -4.59 -12.75
CA GLN A 109 6.20 -5.41 -11.56
C GLN A 109 4.98 -5.51 -10.64
N ASN A 110 3.94 -4.68 -10.87
CA ASN A 110 2.69 -4.68 -10.13
C ASN A 110 2.91 -4.52 -8.62
N VAL A 111 3.72 -3.54 -8.22
CA VAL A 111 3.88 -3.21 -6.80
C VAL A 111 2.59 -2.65 -6.22
N ASP A 112 2.32 -2.95 -4.97
CA ASP A 112 1.14 -2.47 -4.24
C ASP A 112 1.34 -1.06 -3.70
N ALA A 113 2.55 -0.75 -3.25
CA ALA A 113 2.94 0.56 -2.75
C ALA A 113 4.41 0.86 -3.07
N MET A 114 4.75 2.15 -3.03
CA MET A 114 6.13 2.65 -3.13
C MET A 114 6.50 3.36 -1.84
N ILE A 115 7.75 3.23 -1.41
CA ILE A 115 8.31 3.95 -0.27
C ILE A 115 9.76 4.35 -0.56
N GLY A 116 10.16 5.49 -0.05
CA GLY A 116 11.55 5.94 -0.15
C GLY A 116 11.67 7.37 -0.65
N TYR A 117 12.67 7.58 -1.49
CA TYR A 117 13.10 8.84 -2.05
C TYR A 117 13.65 9.82 -1.00
N ILE A 118 14.88 10.24 -1.22
CA ILE A 118 15.62 11.20 -0.39
C ILE A 118 15.73 12.55 -1.12
N SER A 119 15.90 12.50 -2.45
CA SER A 119 16.05 13.71 -3.27
C SER A 119 14.71 14.43 -3.45
N SER A 120 14.62 15.68 -2.98
CA SER A 120 13.46 16.54 -3.22
C SER A 120 13.15 16.70 -4.72
N GLY A 121 14.17 16.75 -5.58
CA GLY A 121 13.97 16.81 -7.03
C GLY A 121 13.33 15.54 -7.61
N ASN A 122 13.73 14.37 -7.12
CA ASN A 122 13.11 13.11 -7.52
C ASN A 122 11.67 13.03 -7.00
N CYS A 123 11.42 13.44 -5.76
CA CYS A 123 10.08 13.47 -5.19
C CYS A 123 9.12 14.35 -5.99
N MET A 124 9.58 15.54 -6.39
CA MET A 124 8.80 16.45 -7.23
C MET A 124 8.52 15.86 -8.62
N ALA A 125 9.44 15.06 -9.16
CA ALA A 125 9.21 14.37 -10.44
C ALA A 125 8.24 13.18 -10.30
N ILE A 126 8.28 12.48 -9.16
CA ILE A 126 7.47 11.28 -8.91
C ILE A 126 6.06 11.62 -8.45
N GLY A 127 5.86 12.67 -7.64
CA GLY A 127 4.56 13.02 -7.09
C GLY A 127 3.43 13.04 -8.12
N PRO A 128 3.53 13.80 -9.23
CA PRO A 128 2.52 13.82 -10.29
C PRO A 128 2.29 12.45 -10.93
N VAL A 129 3.34 11.65 -11.08
CA VAL A 129 3.23 10.29 -11.67
C VAL A 129 2.55 9.31 -10.73
N ALA A 130 2.82 9.43 -9.44
CA ALA A 130 2.14 8.65 -8.42
C ALA A 130 0.63 8.95 -8.39
N ASP A 131 0.27 10.22 -8.55
CA ASP A 131 -1.12 10.67 -8.62
C ASP A 131 -1.80 10.18 -9.91
N GLU A 132 -1.14 10.34 -11.07
CA GLU A 132 -1.60 9.83 -12.37
C GLU A 132 -1.90 8.33 -12.32
N LEU A 133 -0.99 7.54 -11.76
CA LEU A 133 -1.10 6.09 -11.68
C LEU A 133 -1.90 5.60 -10.45
N LYS A 134 -2.40 6.53 -9.62
CA LYS A 134 -3.13 6.24 -8.37
C LYS A 134 -2.39 5.24 -7.48
N LYS A 135 -1.07 5.39 -7.39
CA LYS A 135 -0.21 4.49 -6.63
C LYS A 135 0.16 5.11 -5.29
N LEU A 136 -0.22 4.44 -4.20
CA LEU A 136 0.21 4.84 -2.86
C LEU A 136 1.74 4.92 -2.83
N THR A 137 2.23 6.12 -2.50
CA THR A 137 3.66 6.40 -2.43
C THR A 137 3.95 7.15 -1.13
N ILE A 138 4.87 6.63 -0.34
CA ILE A 138 5.31 7.23 0.92
C ILE A 138 6.69 7.82 0.70
N PHE A 139 6.78 9.14 0.67
CA PHE A 139 8.04 9.87 0.57
C PHE A 139 8.66 9.99 1.96
N SER A 140 9.72 9.24 2.22
CA SER A 140 10.28 9.10 3.57
C SER A 140 11.15 10.28 4.02
N THR A 141 11.76 11.02 3.07
CA THR A 141 12.77 12.03 3.43
C THR A 141 12.77 13.23 2.48
N CYS A 142 11.69 13.48 1.77
CA CYS A 142 11.58 14.60 0.83
C CYS A 142 11.29 15.90 1.56
N GLY A 143 12.34 16.65 1.86
CA GLY A 143 12.21 17.96 2.52
C GLY A 143 11.82 19.08 1.55
N THR A 144 10.66 18.99 0.89
CA THR A 144 10.16 20.04 0.00
C THR A 144 8.68 20.35 0.27
N PRO A 145 8.35 21.60 0.68
CA PRO A 145 6.96 22.00 0.93
C PRO A 145 6.07 21.89 -0.31
N ARG A 146 6.63 22.02 -1.50
CA ARG A 146 5.89 21.98 -2.76
C ARG A 146 5.09 20.71 -2.99
N LEU A 147 5.53 19.57 -2.44
CA LEU A 147 4.78 18.33 -2.51
C LEU A 147 3.39 18.44 -1.84
N TYR A 148 3.29 19.25 -0.80
CA TYR A 148 2.05 19.49 -0.05
C TYR A 148 1.20 20.58 -0.72
N GLU A 149 1.84 21.57 -1.33
CA GLU A 149 1.18 22.69 -1.98
C GLU A 149 0.48 22.29 -3.29
N GLU A 150 1.01 21.31 -4.02
CA GLU A 150 0.47 20.88 -5.32
C GLU A 150 -0.76 19.96 -5.20
N LYS A 151 -1.29 19.73 -4.00
CA LYS A 151 -2.54 18.97 -3.73
C LYS A 151 -2.59 17.58 -4.38
N LEU A 152 -1.46 16.90 -4.47
CA LEU A 152 -1.39 15.53 -4.96
C LEU A 152 -2.12 14.58 -4.01
N ARG A 153 -2.82 13.58 -4.54
CA ARG A 153 -3.75 12.72 -3.75
C ARG A 153 -3.24 11.32 -3.47
N SER A 154 -2.33 10.83 -4.28
CA SER A 154 -1.90 9.43 -4.25
C SER A 154 -0.66 9.17 -3.41
N HIS A 155 -0.11 10.19 -2.77
CA HIS A 155 1.07 10.06 -1.94
C HIS A 155 0.85 10.60 -0.53
N VAL A 156 1.60 10.05 0.39
CA VAL A 156 1.68 10.53 1.78
C VAL A 156 3.12 10.96 2.02
N PRO A 157 3.40 12.25 2.12
CA PRO A 157 4.72 12.72 2.52
C PRO A 157 4.92 12.42 4.01
N ILE A 158 6.09 11.89 4.35
CA ILE A 158 6.54 11.72 5.73
C ILE A 158 7.87 12.44 5.84
N GLY A 159 7.92 13.52 6.54
CA GLY A 159 9.14 14.31 6.73
C GLY A 159 8.85 15.61 7.45
N ASP A 160 9.88 16.21 8.00
CA ASP A 160 9.77 17.50 8.68
C ASP A 160 9.48 18.62 7.69
N GLU A 161 8.38 19.29 7.90
CA GLU A 161 8.05 20.56 7.25
C GLU A 161 8.81 21.70 7.96
N ASN A 162 10.13 21.76 7.81
CA ASN A 162 10.94 22.86 8.35
C ASN A 162 11.44 23.76 7.21
#